data_b30c00b4b13d91b505a5b6db073419c4
#
_entry.id   b30c00b4b13d91b505a5b6db073419c4
#
_cell.length_a   1.000
_cell.length_b   1.000
_cell.length_c   1.000
_cell.angle_alpha   90.00
_cell.angle_beta   90.00
_cell.angle_gamma   90.00
#
_symmetry.space_group_name_H-M   'P 1'
#
loop_
_entity.id
_entity.type
_entity.pdbx_description
1 polymer ?
#
loop_
_entity_poly.entity_id
_entity_poly.type
_entity_poly.pdbx_seq_one_letter_code
_entity_poly.pdbx_strand_id
1 'polypeptide(L)'
;MRLFNILALLPLLALLTASPLCAQVTFGASGAEGEPFRRQEWRVPSPDADIAAHALLFRPAGAGPFRLAVIAHASTQNALRRAQMPQPEYRALAALLVARGFAVLVPERLGHGTTGGRYVEDQGGCDEADYARSGRATAEEIALALDHLRKQDFIRKDAAIVLGHSAGGWGALAFANADPKAISAIIAFAPGRGGRANDEPNRICAPHALLAAATEFGKAARIPVTWFIASNDSYFAPAFSKSLADAFRSGGGKVDFRALPAAGGEGHWMIETEAGVKAAGIELERALNPSKPMATKKP
;
A
#
# COMPACT_ATOMS: atom_id res chain seq x y z
N MET A 1 28.22 84.47 23.56
CA MET A 1 27.36 83.62 22.70
C MET A 1 27.92 82.22 22.80
N ARG A 2 27.25 81.30 23.52
CA ARG A 2 27.66 79.90 23.63
C ARG A 2 26.63 79.06 22.85
N LEU A 3 27.10 78.37 21.75
CA LEU A 3 26.29 77.45 20.94
C LEU A 3 26.20 76.08 21.69
N PHE A 4 24.99 75.68 22.03
CA PHE A 4 24.67 74.33 22.51
C PHE A 4 24.50 73.42 21.30
N ASN A 5 25.38 72.40 21.16
CA ASN A 5 25.19 71.31 20.25
C ASN A 5 24.28 70.26 20.94
N ILE A 6 23.10 70.07 20.38
CA ILE A 6 22.16 68.98 20.78
C ILE A 6 22.47 67.77 19.90
N LEU A 7 23.09 66.75 20.50
CA LEU A 7 23.28 65.43 19.86
C LEU A 7 21.95 64.68 19.94
N ALA A 8 21.27 64.49 18.83
CA ALA A 8 20.07 63.63 18.76
C ALA A 8 20.50 62.17 18.70
N LEU A 9 20.23 61.37 19.75
CA LEU A 9 20.35 59.92 19.74
C LEU A 9 19.09 59.34 19.06
N LEU A 10 19.25 58.74 17.87
CA LEU A 10 18.25 57.94 17.22
C LEU A 10 18.27 56.52 17.85
N PRO A 11 17.15 55.99 18.34
CA PRO A 11 17.09 54.61 18.80
C PRO A 11 17.11 53.64 17.59
N LEU A 12 18.10 52.77 17.54
CA LEU A 12 18.19 51.68 16.59
C LEU A 12 17.12 50.62 16.93
N LEU A 13 16.03 50.62 16.20
CA LEU A 13 14.97 49.62 16.33
C LEU A 13 15.44 48.32 15.67
N ALA A 14 15.90 47.35 16.46
CA ALA A 14 16.26 46.03 15.98
C ALA A 14 14.97 45.27 15.64
N LEU A 15 14.65 45.16 14.33
CA LEU A 15 13.62 44.24 13.84
C LEU A 15 14.09 42.80 14.08
N LEU A 16 13.57 42.16 15.10
CA LEU A 16 13.66 40.70 15.27
C LEU A 16 12.77 40.04 14.20
N THR A 17 13.39 39.63 13.11
CA THR A 17 12.73 38.78 12.11
C THR A 17 12.55 37.38 12.75
N ALA A 18 11.35 37.11 13.27
CA ALA A 18 10.98 35.75 13.64
C ALA A 18 10.90 34.91 12.34
N SER A 19 11.90 34.08 12.09
CA SER A 19 11.80 33.05 11.04
C SER A 19 10.66 32.15 11.42
N PRO A 20 9.74 31.81 10.48
CA PRO A 20 8.70 30.83 10.75
C PRO A 20 9.38 29.50 11.10
N LEU A 21 9.13 28.99 12.30
CA LEU A 21 9.49 27.62 12.66
C LEU A 21 8.67 26.71 11.74
N CYS A 22 9.28 26.21 10.66
CA CYS A 22 8.68 25.14 9.87
C CYS A 22 8.56 23.94 10.84
N ALA A 23 7.32 23.50 11.14
CA ALA A 23 7.11 22.35 11.98
C ALA A 23 7.76 21.14 11.30
N GLN A 24 8.80 20.60 11.93
CA GLN A 24 9.54 19.46 11.38
C GLN A 24 8.61 18.24 11.36
N VAL A 25 8.44 17.61 10.17
CA VAL A 25 7.66 16.38 10.03
C VAL A 25 8.30 15.27 10.87
N THR A 26 7.52 14.66 11.75
CA THR A 26 7.99 13.58 12.63
C THR A 26 7.45 12.23 12.16
N PHE A 27 8.31 11.21 12.19
CA PHE A 27 7.96 9.84 11.82
C PHE A 27 8.06 8.91 13.02
N GLY A 28 7.35 7.78 12.97
CA GLY A 28 7.32 6.78 14.03
C GLY A 28 5.96 6.67 14.71
N ALA A 29 5.93 6.13 15.92
CA ALA A 29 4.73 5.97 16.72
C ALA A 29 4.09 7.33 17.06
N SER A 30 2.79 7.48 16.81
CA SER A 30 2.02 8.70 17.10
C SER A 30 0.91 8.51 18.14
N GLY A 31 0.80 7.33 18.72
CA GLY A 31 -0.18 7.00 19.74
C GLY A 31 0.26 5.83 20.62
N ALA A 32 -0.50 5.56 21.69
CA ALA A 32 -0.27 4.39 22.54
C ALA A 32 -0.61 3.10 21.81
N GLU A 33 0.03 2.00 22.22
CA GLU A 33 -0.36 0.66 21.78
C GLU A 33 -1.71 0.28 22.35
N GLY A 34 -2.55 -0.33 21.53
CA GLY A 34 -3.88 -0.82 21.92
C GLY A 34 -4.06 -2.29 21.55
N GLU A 35 -5.10 -2.90 22.10
CA GLU A 35 -5.50 -4.26 21.77
C GLU A 35 -6.56 -4.28 20.65
N PRO A 36 -6.66 -5.34 19.84
CA PRO A 36 -5.75 -6.49 19.83
C PRO A 36 -4.46 -6.23 19.03
N PHE A 37 -3.46 -7.10 19.22
CA PHE A 37 -2.24 -7.15 18.40
C PHE A 37 -1.33 -5.92 18.52
N ARG A 38 -1.33 -5.24 19.67
CA ARG A 38 -0.51 -4.05 19.91
C ARG A 38 -0.70 -3.01 18.78
N ARG A 39 -1.96 -2.83 18.33
CA ARG A 39 -2.33 -1.87 17.30
C ARG A 39 -1.88 -0.48 17.72
N GLN A 40 -1.14 0.20 16.85
CA GLN A 40 -0.58 1.50 17.15
C GLN A 40 -0.64 2.41 15.91
N GLU A 41 -0.98 3.67 16.12
CA GLU A 41 -0.90 4.69 15.08
C GLU A 41 0.56 5.08 14.84
N TRP A 42 0.91 5.23 13.57
CA TRP A 42 2.25 5.57 13.11
C TRP A 42 2.20 6.67 12.07
N ARG A 43 3.35 7.35 11.92
CA ARG A 43 3.63 8.27 10.84
C ARG A 43 4.80 7.71 10.03
N VAL A 44 4.63 7.61 8.73
CA VAL A 44 5.66 7.11 7.82
C VAL A 44 5.93 8.12 6.71
N PRO A 45 7.11 8.12 6.07
CA PRO A 45 7.39 8.98 4.94
C PRO A 45 6.39 8.79 3.80
N SER A 46 6.05 9.88 3.12
CA SER A 46 5.29 9.90 1.87
C SER A 46 6.14 10.49 0.74
N PRO A 47 5.67 10.45 -0.52
CA PRO A 47 6.33 11.15 -1.63
C PRO A 47 6.39 12.67 -1.48
N ASP A 48 5.59 13.24 -0.60
CA ASP A 48 5.65 14.65 -0.21
C ASP A 48 6.43 14.77 1.11
N ALA A 49 7.58 15.41 1.07
CA ALA A 49 8.47 15.53 2.23
C ALA A 49 7.84 16.30 3.41
N ASP A 50 6.85 17.12 3.14
CA ASP A 50 6.15 17.94 4.15
C ASP A 50 4.93 17.22 4.76
N ILE A 51 4.60 16.01 4.27
CA ILE A 51 3.44 15.23 4.72
C ILE A 51 3.89 13.84 5.19
N ALA A 52 3.73 13.56 6.48
CA ALA A 52 3.84 12.19 6.98
C ALA A 52 2.54 11.43 6.74
N ALA A 53 2.62 10.31 6.04
CA ALA A 53 1.48 9.43 5.84
C ALA A 53 1.06 8.76 7.16
N HIS A 54 -0.23 8.75 7.44
CA HIS A 54 -0.80 7.99 8.55
C HIS A 54 -0.65 6.49 8.29
N ALA A 55 -0.48 5.70 9.31
CA ALA A 55 -0.39 4.25 9.19
C ALA A 55 -0.87 3.57 10.46
N LEU A 56 -1.27 2.31 10.33
CA LEU A 56 -1.49 1.42 11.46
C LEU A 56 -0.41 0.34 11.47
N LEU A 57 0.21 0.15 12.62
CA LEU A 57 1.13 -0.93 12.87
C LEU A 57 0.51 -1.93 13.84
N PHE A 58 0.47 -3.21 13.45
CA PHE A 58 0.07 -4.34 14.28
C PHE A 58 1.30 -5.20 14.55
N ARG A 59 1.45 -5.69 15.78
CA ARG A 59 2.62 -6.47 16.19
C ARG A 59 2.25 -7.70 17.02
N PRO A 60 3.04 -8.79 16.93
CA PRO A 60 2.94 -9.87 17.91
C PRO A 60 3.29 -9.40 19.31
N ALA A 61 2.95 -10.19 20.33
CA ALA A 61 3.44 -9.99 21.69
C ALA A 61 4.97 -10.13 21.74
N GLY A 62 5.61 -9.47 22.71
CA GLY A 62 7.05 -9.51 22.92
C GLY A 62 7.82 -8.37 22.25
N ALA A 63 9.14 -8.41 22.38
CA ALA A 63 10.03 -7.32 21.93
C ALA A 63 10.42 -7.43 20.44
N GLY A 64 10.26 -8.59 19.79
CA GLY A 64 10.75 -8.83 18.43
C GLY A 64 12.20 -9.36 18.44
N PRO A 65 12.98 -9.23 17.33
CA PRO A 65 12.56 -8.61 16.07
C PRO A 65 11.59 -9.49 15.27
N PHE A 66 10.61 -8.85 14.63
CA PHE A 66 9.54 -9.50 13.85
C PHE A 66 9.81 -9.44 12.36
N ARG A 67 9.27 -10.41 11.59
CA ARG A 67 9.20 -10.30 10.12
C ARG A 67 8.30 -9.12 9.74
N LEU A 68 8.58 -8.46 8.61
CA LEU A 68 7.79 -7.30 8.16
C LEU A 68 6.82 -7.68 7.05
N ALA A 69 5.58 -7.24 7.16
CA ALA A 69 4.58 -7.23 6.11
C ALA A 69 4.04 -5.81 5.91
N VAL A 70 3.86 -5.39 4.66
CA VAL A 70 3.18 -4.13 4.32
C VAL A 70 1.93 -4.44 3.51
N ILE A 71 0.79 -3.85 3.89
CA ILE A 71 -0.47 -3.98 3.15
C ILE A 71 -0.78 -2.64 2.47
N ALA A 72 -0.75 -2.63 1.13
CA ALA A 72 -1.15 -1.49 0.31
C ALA A 72 -2.67 -1.57 0.02
N HIS A 73 -3.42 -0.57 0.45
CA HIS A 73 -4.89 -0.56 0.41
C HIS A 73 -5.48 -0.30 -0.98
N ALA A 74 -6.78 -0.59 -1.16
CA ALA A 74 -7.57 -0.19 -2.33
C ALA A 74 -7.69 1.34 -2.44
N SER A 75 -8.04 1.84 -3.62
CA SER A 75 -8.23 3.27 -3.87
C SER A 75 -9.34 3.53 -4.89
N THR A 76 -9.73 4.79 -5.05
CA THR A 76 -10.71 5.26 -6.04
C THR A 76 -10.23 6.54 -6.73
N GLN A 77 -10.64 6.74 -7.98
CA GLN A 77 -10.39 7.99 -8.70
C GLN A 77 -11.33 9.13 -8.25
N ASN A 78 -12.44 8.81 -7.58
CA ASN A 78 -13.34 9.82 -7.06
C ASN A 78 -12.70 10.58 -5.89
N ALA A 79 -12.36 11.85 -6.11
CA ALA A 79 -11.63 12.68 -5.15
C ALA A 79 -12.38 12.85 -3.81
N LEU A 80 -13.71 12.99 -3.85
CA LEU A 80 -14.51 13.15 -2.64
C LEU A 80 -14.51 11.85 -1.80
N ARG A 81 -14.78 10.71 -2.45
CA ARG A 81 -14.73 9.40 -1.77
C ARG A 81 -13.34 9.13 -1.21
N ARG A 82 -12.29 9.49 -1.95
CA ARG A 82 -10.90 9.29 -1.50
C ARG A 82 -10.54 10.14 -0.29
N ALA A 83 -10.95 11.42 -0.27
CA ALA A 83 -10.74 12.30 0.87
C ALA A 83 -11.52 11.85 2.13
N GLN A 84 -12.61 11.12 1.95
CA GLN A 84 -13.45 10.59 3.02
C GLN A 84 -13.15 9.13 3.38
N MET A 85 -12.12 8.52 2.78
CA MET A 85 -11.75 7.15 3.14
C MET A 85 -11.33 7.08 4.61
N PRO A 86 -11.86 6.12 5.37
CA PRO A 86 -11.34 5.84 6.71
C PRO A 86 -9.93 5.25 6.61
N GLN A 87 -9.15 5.41 7.68
CA GLN A 87 -7.85 4.72 7.81
C GLN A 87 -8.02 3.23 7.51
N PRO A 88 -7.33 2.68 6.50
CA PRO A 88 -7.44 1.26 6.17
C PRO A 88 -6.81 0.42 7.29
N GLU A 89 -7.47 -0.66 7.68
CA GLU A 89 -7.01 -1.51 8.79
C GLU A 89 -6.73 -2.97 8.37
N TYR A 90 -7.52 -3.55 7.47
CA TYR A 90 -7.40 -4.97 7.08
C TYR A 90 -7.30 -5.92 8.29
N ARG A 91 -8.13 -5.70 9.32
CA ARG A 91 -8.01 -6.34 10.65
C ARG A 91 -7.85 -7.86 10.61
N ALA A 92 -8.68 -8.54 9.84
CA ALA A 92 -8.63 -10.00 9.74
C ALA A 92 -7.33 -10.50 9.07
N LEU A 93 -6.87 -9.79 8.02
CA LEU A 93 -5.60 -10.09 7.36
C LEU A 93 -4.42 -9.77 8.27
N ALA A 94 -4.44 -8.63 8.95
CA ALA A 94 -3.40 -8.26 9.92
C ALA A 94 -3.32 -9.29 11.06
N ALA A 95 -4.47 -9.71 11.63
CA ALA A 95 -4.53 -10.76 12.65
C ALA A 95 -3.89 -12.08 12.19
N LEU A 96 -4.22 -12.50 10.96
CA LEU A 96 -3.65 -13.70 10.35
C LEU A 96 -2.12 -13.59 10.22
N LEU A 97 -1.60 -12.45 9.79
CA LEU A 97 -0.15 -12.22 9.63
C LEU A 97 0.57 -12.10 10.98
N VAL A 98 -0.04 -11.38 11.94
CA VAL A 98 0.52 -11.25 13.31
C VAL A 98 0.63 -12.62 13.98
N ALA A 99 -0.37 -13.49 13.85
CA ALA A 99 -0.33 -14.87 14.34
C ALA A 99 0.82 -15.71 13.73
N ARG A 100 1.40 -15.26 12.60
CA ARG A 100 2.58 -15.87 11.93
C ARG A 100 3.88 -15.15 12.20
N GLY A 101 3.89 -14.25 13.18
CA GLY A 101 5.08 -13.54 13.62
C GLY A 101 5.45 -12.33 12.78
N PHE A 102 4.53 -11.78 11.99
CA PHE A 102 4.78 -10.55 11.25
C PHE A 102 4.36 -9.31 12.07
N ALA A 103 5.20 -8.28 12.04
CA ALA A 103 4.75 -6.91 12.24
C ALA A 103 4.12 -6.45 10.91
N VAL A 104 2.91 -5.92 10.99
CA VAL A 104 2.08 -5.58 9.82
C VAL A 104 1.84 -4.09 9.78
N LEU A 105 2.32 -3.42 8.74
CA LEU A 105 2.07 -2.00 8.51
C LEU A 105 1.01 -1.82 7.44
N VAL A 106 0.04 -0.94 7.71
CA VAL A 106 -1.01 -0.53 6.77
C VAL A 106 -0.95 0.99 6.62
N PRO A 107 -0.13 1.52 5.69
CA PRO A 107 -0.05 2.95 5.45
C PRO A 107 -1.32 3.44 4.72
N GLU A 108 -1.82 4.62 5.11
CA GLU A 108 -2.81 5.39 4.36
C GLU A 108 -2.05 6.31 3.41
N ARG A 109 -2.06 5.97 2.12
CA ARG A 109 -1.21 6.61 1.12
C ARG A 109 -1.57 8.08 0.87
N LEU A 110 -0.62 8.84 0.32
CA LEU A 110 -0.77 10.27 0.02
C LEU A 110 -2.02 10.53 -0.86
N GLY A 111 -2.78 11.58 -0.55
CA GLY A 111 -4.02 11.92 -1.22
C GLY A 111 -5.26 11.14 -0.75
N HIS A 112 -5.14 10.36 0.36
CA HIS A 112 -6.24 9.60 0.95
C HIS A 112 -6.53 10.06 2.36
N GLY A 113 -7.80 9.98 2.76
CA GLY A 113 -8.30 10.13 4.12
C GLY A 113 -7.62 11.25 4.92
N THR A 114 -7.14 10.90 6.11
CA THR A 114 -6.48 11.84 7.03
C THR A 114 -5.05 12.19 6.65
N THR A 115 -4.38 11.37 5.85
CA THR A 115 -3.06 11.70 5.28
C THR A 115 -3.17 12.93 4.39
N GLY A 116 -4.23 13.03 3.58
CA GLY A 116 -4.45 14.18 2.69
C GLY A 116 -3.35 14.36 1.65
N GLY A 117 -3.10 15.61 1.26
CA GLY A 117 -2.09 15.94 0.26
C GLY A 117 -2.54 15.70 -1.19
N ARG A 118 -1.59 15.83 -2.12
CA ARG A 118 -1.85 15.63 -3.54
C ARG A 118 -1.95 14.14 -3.87
N TYR A 119 -2.99 13.75 -4.63
CA TYR A 119 -3.12 12.39 -5.11
C TYR A 119 -2.11 12.11 -6.24
N VAL A 120 -1.06 11.37 -5.92
CA VAL A 120 0.04 11.06 -6.85
C VAL A 120 -0.25 9.86 -7.75
N GLU A 121 -1.19 9.01 -7.35
CA GLU A 121 -1.59 7.79 -8.06
C GLU A 121 -2.64 8.03 -9.15
N ASP A 122 -2.89 9.28 -9.54
CA ASP A 122 -3.87 9.60 -10.57
C ASP A 122 -3.49 8.93 -11.91
N GLN A 123 -4.39 8.12 -12.43
CA GLN A 123 -4.22 7.43 -13.71
C GLN A 123 -4.66 8.26 -14.92
N GLY A 124 -5.29 9.41 -14.71
CA GLY A 124 -5.98 10.17 -15.74
C GLY A 124 -7.37 9.63 -16.07
N GLY A 125 -7.98 10.20 -17.11
CA GLY A 125 -9.26 9.75 -17.66
C GLY A 125 -9.14 8.44 -18.45
N CYS A 126 -10.29 7.88 -18.89
CA CYS A 126 -10.28 6.62 -19.65
C CYS A 126 -9.60 6.75 -21.01
N ASP A 127 -9.65 7.92 -21.63
CA ASP A 127 -9.06 8.13 -22.96
C ASP A 127 -7.53 8.25 -22.92
N GLU A 128 -6.97 8.67 -21.79
CA GLU A 128 -5.53 8.90 -21.58
C GLU A 128 -5.00 8.21 -20.33
N ALA A 129 -5.52 7.02 -20.01
CA ALA A 129 -5.18 6.34 -18.78
C ALA A 129 -3.72 5.87 -18.75
N ASP A 130 -2.92 6.41 -17.82
CA ASP A 130 -1.55 6.00 -17.53
C ASP A 130 -1.50 5.11 -16.27
N TYR A 131 -1.81 3.84 -16.48
CA TYR A 131 -1.80 2.84 -15.42
C TYR A 131 -0.40 2.47 -14.95
N ALA A 132 0.60 2.62 -15.82
CA ALA A 132 1.98 2.35 -15.46
C ALA A 132 2.51 3.41 -14.48
N ARG A 133 2.25 4.70 -14.75
CA ARG A 133 2.60 5.80 -13.84
C ARG A 133 1.92 5.64 -12.49
N SER A 134 0.61 5.38 -12.49
CA SER A 134 -0.16 5.25 -11.24
C SER A 134 0.31 4.06 -10.39
N GLY A 135 0.66 2.93 -11.01
CA GLY A 135 1.22 1.78 -10.30
C GLY A 135 2.60 2.07 -9.72
N ARG A 136 3.47 2.77 -10.46
CA ARG A 136 4.79 3.18 -9.96
C ARG A 136 4.69 4.17 -8.80
N ALA A 137 3.75 5.11 -8.82
CA ALA A 137 3.51 6.01 -7.70
C ALA A 137 3.12 5.25 -6.42
N THR A 138 2.21 4.26 -6.52
CA THR A 138 1.87 3.39 -5.39
C THR A 138 3.08 2.55 -4.94
N ALA A 139 3.91 2.07 -5.87
CA ALA A 139 5.12 1.30 -5.55
C ALA A 139 6.15 2.14 -4.78
N GLU A 140 6.29 3.43 -5.09
CA GLU A 140 7.15 4.37 -4.36
C GLU A 140 6.69 4.51 -2.90
N GLU A 141 5.40 4.65 -2.66
CA GLU A 141 4.85 4.73 -1.29
C GLU A 141 5.06 3.43 -0.50
N ILE A 142 4.93 2.27 -1.15
CA ILE A 142 5.29 0.97 -0.56
C ILE A 142 6.77 0.95 -0.16
N ALA A 143 7.66 1.41 -1.04
CA ALA A 143 9.09 1.46 -0.78
C ALA A 143 9.43 2.34 0.43
N LEU A 144 8.89 3.57 0.47
CA LEU A 144 9.11 4.52 1.57
C LEU A 144 8.68 3.94 2.92
N ALA A 145 7.50 3.32 2.98
CA ALA A 145 6.98 2.68 4.18
C ALA A 145 7.86 1.50 4.65
N LEU A 146 8.28 0.64 3.73
CA LEU A 146 9.18 -0.48 4.01
C LEU A 146 10.54 0.00 4.54
N ASP A 147 11.15 0.97 3.87
CA ASP A 147 12.47 1.49 4.23
C ASP A 147 12.46 2.17 5.61
N HIS A 148 11.35 2.83 5.94
CA HIS A 148 11.18 3.42 7.26
C HIS A 148 11.08 2.36 8.36
N LEU A 149 10.21 1.36 8.18
CA LEU A 149 10.01 0.30 9.19
C LEU A 149 11.24 -0.59 9.36
N ARG A 150 12.02 -0.84 8.31
CA ARG A 150 13.25 -1.63 8.38
C ARG A 150 14.33 -1.01 9.27
N LYS A 151 14.26 0.28 9.54
CA LYS A 151 15.18 0.97 10.44
C LYS A 151 14.87 0.72 11.92
N GLN A 152 13.66 0.22 12.24
CA GLN A 152 13.24 -0.06 13.61
C GLN A 152 13.91 -1.32 14.16
N ASP A 153 14.32 -1.29 15.43
CA ASP A 153 15.03 -2.39 16.09
C ASP A 153 14.17 -3.63 16.26
N PHE A 154 12.85 -3.46 16.39
CA PHE A 154 11.90 -4.56 16.50
C PHE A 154 11.55 -5.22 15.16
N ILE A 155 12.16 -4.80 14.05
CA ILE A 155 11.99 -5.40 12.72
C ILE A 155 13.22 -6.19 12.31
N ARG A 156 13.01 -7.42 11.87
CA ARG A 156 14.06 -8.27 11.29
C ARG A 156 14.60 -7.64 10.00
N LYS A 157 15.90 -7.84 9.75
CA LYS A 157 16.56 -7.33 8.54
C LYS A 157 16.47 -8.28 7.33
N ASP A 158 15.74 -9.39 7.48
CA ASP A 158 15.45 -10.32 6.38
C ASP A 158 14.37 -9.75 5.41
N ALA A 159 14.08 -10.53 4.38
CA ALA A 159 13.16 -10.10 3.33
C ALA A 159 11.72 -9.96 3.86
N ALA A 160 11.12 -8.81 3.59
CA ALA A 160 9.72 -8.53 3.90
C ALA A 160 8.76 -9.16 2.88
N ILE A 161 7.48 -9.14 3.18
CA ILE A 161 6.42 -9.43 2.21
C ILE A 161 5.56 -8.18 1.95
N VAL A 162 5.04 -8.07 0.72
CA VAL A 162 4.12 -7.01 0.33
C VAL A 162 2.79 -7.63 -0.08
N LEU A 163 1.72 -7.15 0.53
CA LEU A 163 0.37 -7.52 0.14
C LEU A 163 -0.31 -6.26 -0.42
N GLY A 164 -1.11 -6.43 -1.47
CA GLY A 164 -1.82 -5.29 -2.05
C GLY A 164 -3.23 -5.67 -2.47
N HIS A 165 -4.16 -4.74 -2.29
CA HIS A 165 -5.56 -4.89 -2.66
C HIS A 165 -5.93 -3.89 -3.74
N SER A 166 -6.56 -4.33 -4.85
CA SER A 166 -7.06 -3.46 -5.91
C SER A 166 -5.96 -2.52 -6.43
N ALA A 167 -6.10 -1.21 -6.29
CA ALA A 167 -5.08 -0.22 -6.63
C ALA A 167 -3.76 -0.43 -5.88
N GLY A 168 -3.79 -0.82 -4.60
CA GLY A 168 -2.60 -1.22 -3.85
C GLY A 168 -1.98 -2.51 -4.39
N GLY A 169 -2.81 -3.46 -4.84
CA GLY A 169 -2.36 -4.65 -5.57
C GLY A 169 -1.68 -4.29 -6.89
N TRP A 170 -2.21 -3.30 -7.62
CA TRP A 170 -1.60 -2.78 -8.84
C TRP A 170 -0.21 -2.18 -8.59
N GLY A 171 -0.09 -1.40 -7.49
CA GLY A 171 1.21 -0.89 -7.04
C GLY A 171 2.17 -1.99 -6.61
N ALA A 172 1.68 -3.06 -5.97
CA ALA A 172 2.49 -4.21 -5.61
C ALA A 172 3.03 -4.96 -6.84
N LEU A 173 2.26 -5.03 -7.96
CA LEU A 173 2.77 -5.56 -9.24
C LEU A 173 3.89 -4.69 -9.80
N ALA A 174 3.74 -3.36 -9.77
CA ALA A 174 4.80 -2.44 -10.18
C ALA A 174 6.05 -2.56 -9.28
N PHE A 175 5.85 -2.85 -7.98
CA PHE A 175 6.91 -3.07 -7.00
C PHE A 175 7.62 -4.42 -7.15
N ALA A 176 7.16 -5.32 -8.03
CA ALA A 176 7.81 -6.61 -8.30
C ALA A 176 9.23 -6.50 -8.88
N ASN A 177 9.66 -5.29 -9.27
CA ASN A 177 11.03 -4.99 -9.69
C ASN A 177 12.03 -4.80 -8.52
N ALA A 178 11.57 -4.83 -7.26
CA ALA A 178 12.39 -4.64 -6.07
C ALA A 178 13.50 -5.71 -5.93
N ASP A 179 14.43 -5.48 -5.00
CA ASP A 179 15.49 -6.45 -4.72
C ASP A 179 14.91 -7.73 -4.06
N PRO A 180 15.11 -8.92 -4.65
CA PRO A 180 14.68 -10.18 -4.05
C PRO A 180 15.30 -10.48 -2.67
N LYS A 181 16.44 -9.86 -2.33
CA LYS A 181 17.01 -9.94 -0.98
C LYS A 181 16.22 -9.12 0.03
N ALA A 182 15.52 -8.09 -0.45
CA ALA A 182 14.71 -7.22 0.39
C ALA A 182 13.25 -7.70 0.49
N ILE A 183 12.70 -8.28 -0.57
CA ILE A 183 11.30 -8.72 -0.64
C ILE A 183 11.24 -10.19 -1.04
N SER A 184 10.63 -11.01 -0.20
CA SER A 184 10.53 -12.46 -0.44
C SER A 184 9.29 -12.88 -1.22
N ALA A 185 8.19 -12.10 -1.12
CA ALA A 185 6.94 -12.41 -1.81
C ALA A 185 6.08 -11.16 -2.03
N ILE A 186 5.32 -11.19 -3.11
CA ILE A 186 4.24 -10.25 -3.39
C ILE A 186 2.94 -11.04 -3.50
N ILE A 187 1.91 -10.60 -2.78
CA ILE A 187 0.57 -11.19 -2.76
C ILE A 187 -0.43 -10.10 -3.16
N ALA A 188 -1.02 -10.23 -4.34
CA ALA A 188 -1.94 -9.25 -4.89
C ALA A 188 -3.38 -9.80 -4.91
N PHE A 189 -4.29 -9.10 -4.26
CA PHE A 189 -5.72 -9.41 -4.23
C PHE A 189 -6.45 -8.48 -5.20
N ALA A 190 -7.12 -9.08 -6.19
CA ALA A 190 -7.88 -8.35 -7.21
C ALA A 190 -7.13 -7.11 -7.76
N PRO A 191 -5.83 -7.22 -8.11
CA PRO A 191 -5.04 -6.07 -8.49
C PRO A 191 -5.53 -5.46 -9.81
N GLY A 192 -5.62 -4.14 -9.83
CA GLY A 192 -6.02 -3.39 -11.00
C GLY A 192 -6.47 -1.97 -10.67
N ARG A 193 -6.73 -1.20 -11.71
CA ARG A 193 -7.28 0.16 -11.66
C ARG A 193 -8.34 0.34 -12.74
N GLY A 194 -9.23 1.31 -12.58
CA GLY A 194 -10.26 1.62 -13.57
C GLY A 194 -11.39 0.59 -13.67
N GLY A 195 -11.49 -0.33 -12.70
CA GLY A 195 -12.62 -1.26 -12.62
C GLY A 195 -13.93 -0.58 -12.21
N ARG A 196 -15.09 -1.14 -12.63
CA ARG A 196 -16.42 -0.56 -12.45
C ARG A 196 -16.53 0.87 -12.97
N ALA A 197 -15.98 1.13 -14.16
CA ALA A 197 -16.11 2.43 -14.80
C ALA A 197 -17.60 2.84 -14.87
N ASN A 198 -17.93 4.06 -14.40
CA ASN A 198 -19.28 4.57 -14.24
C ASN A 198 -20.19 3.72 -13.30
N ASP A 199 -19.57 3.06 -12.30
CA ASP A 199 -20.23 2.12 -11.37
C ASP A 199 -20.84 0.87 -12.04
N GLU A 200 -20.54 0.61 -13.33
CA GLU A 200 -21.04 -0.55 -14.06
C GLU A 200 -20.19 -1.81 -13.75
N PRO A 201 -20.79 -2.92 -13.31
CA PRO A 201 -20.07 -4.17 -13.08
C PRO A 201 -19.32 -4.64 -14.33
N ASN A 202 -18.08 -5.10 -14.13
CA ASN A 202 -17.19 -5.65 -15.16
C ASN A 202 -16.78 -4.65 -16.27
N ARG A 203 -17.13 -3.38 -16.14
CA ARG A 203 -16.69 -2.35 -17.08
C ARG A 203 -15.34 -1.81 -16.65
N ILE A 204 -14.36 -1.93 -17.53
CA ILE A 204 -12.99 -1.48 -17.30
C ILE A 204 -12.72 -0.21 -18.10
N CYS A 205 -12.20 0.82 -17.44
CA CYS A 205 -11.69 2.03 -18.08
C CYS A 205 -10.38 1.68 -18.82
N ALA A 206 -10.30 1.98 -20.13
CA ALA A 206 -9.11 1.73 -20.96
C ALA A 206 -8.45 0.35 -20.76
N PRO A 207 -9.15 -0.77 -20.99
CA PRO A 207 -8.64 -2.12 -20.68
C PRO A 207 -7.34 -2.46 -21.39
N HIS A 208 -7.12 -1.95 -22.61
CA HIS A 208 -5.88 -2.17 -23.37
C HIS A 208 -4.66 -1.49 -22.72
N ALA A 209 -4.84 -0.28 -22.17
CA ALA A 209 -3.78 0.41 -21.43
C ALA A 209 -3.42 -0.33 -20.13
N LEU A 210 -4.42 -0.93 -19.46
CA LEU A 210 -4.19 -1.72 -18.25
C LEU A 210 -3.41 -3.02 -18.58
N LEU A 211 -3.74 -3.71 -19.67
CA LEU A 211 -3.00 -4.87 -20.16
C LEU A 211 -1.55 -4.52 -20.55
N ALA A 212 -1.36 -3.40 -21.25
CA ALA A 212 -0.02 -2.92 -21.64
C ALA A 212 0.85 -2.63 -20.41
N ALA A 213 0.29 -1.96 -19.40
CA ALA A 213 1.00 -1.67 -18.15
C ALA A 213 1.30 -2.95 -17.35
N ALA A 214 0.41 -3.96 -17.34
CA ALA A 214 0.70 -5.27 -16.75
C ALA A 214 1.90 -5.94 -17.42
N THR A 215 1.98 -5.89 -18.76
CA THR A 215 3.14 -6.41 -19.51
C THR A 215 4.42 -5.66 -19.17
N GLU A 216 4.37 -4.34 -19.05
CA GLU A 216 5.50 -3.50 -18.64
C GLU A 216 6.02 -3.88 -17.25
N PHE A 217 5.13 -4.04 -16.27
CA PHE A 217 5.52 -4.49 -14.93
C PHE A 217 6.14 -5.88 -14.96
N GLY A 218 5.59 -6.79 -15.78
CA GLY A 218 6.17 -8.12 -15.98
C GLY A 218 7.60 -8.10 -16.51
N LYS A 219 7.93 -7.17 -17.43
CA LYS A 219 9.30 -7.00 -17.97
C LYS A 219 10.32 -6.62 -16.89
N ALA A 220 9.90 -5.83 -15.93
CA ALA A 220 10.76 -5.35 -14.84
C ALA A 220 10.76 -6.31 -13.63
N ALA A 221 9.83 -7.25 -13.55
CA ALA A 221 9.59 -8.08 -12.37
C ALA A 221 10.78 -9.01 -12.06
N ARG A 222 11.18 -9.03 -10.80
CA ARG A 222 12.23 -9.89 -10.23
C ARG A 222 11.69 -10.82 -9.16
N ILE A 223 10.53 -10.48 -8.57
CA ILE A 223 9.89 -11.16 -7.47
C ILE A 223 8.65 -11.88 -7.99
N PRO A 224 8.46 -13.18 -7.64
CA PRO A 224 7.24 -13.90 -7.96
C PRO A 224 6.02 -13.26 -7.30
N VAL A 225 4.88 -13.26 -7.99
CA VAL A 225 3.60 -12.73 -7.52
C VAL A 225 2.60 -13.86 -7.35
N THR A 226 1.95 -13.95 -6.19
CA THR A 226 0.70 -14.71 -6.05
C THR A 226 -0.46 -13.74 -6.28
N TRP A 227 -1.33 -14.08 -7.23
CA TRP A 227 -2.43 -13.23 -7.68
C TRP A 227 -3.76 -13.90 -7.35
N PHE A 228 -4.53 -13.30 -6.46
CA PHE A 228 -5.84 -13.77 -6.04
C PHE A 228 -6.96 -12.98 -6.68
N ILE A 229 -8.04 -13.65 -7.08
CA ILE A 229 -9.28 -13.07 -7.55
C ILE A 229 -10.47 -13.91 -7.06
N ALA A 230 -11.51 -13.31 -6.52
CA ALA A 230 -12.73 -14.00 -6.18
C ALA A 230 -13.61 -14.23 -7.42
N SER A 231 -14.34 -15.34 -7.48
CA SER A 231 -15.16 -15.71 -8.64
C SER A 231 -16.32 -14.74 -8.91
N ASN A 232 -16.72 -13.94 -7.91
CA ASN A 232 -17.75 -12.92 -8.00
C ASN A 232 -17.22 -11.48 -7.90
N ASP A 233 -15.94 -11.26 -8.24
CA ASP A 233 -15.39 -9.90 -8.37
C ASP A 233 -16.02 -9.20 -9.56
N SER A 234 -16.71 -8.06 -9.33
CA SER A 234 -17.34 -7.26 -10.37
C SER A 234 -16.53 -6.03 -10.80
N TYR A 235 -15.37 -5.78 -10.18
CA TYR A 235 -14.43 -4.76 -10.63
C TYR A 235 -13.52 -5.30 -11.73
N PHE A 236 -12.97 -6.50 -11.51
CA PHE A 236 -12.11 -7.19 -12.48
C PHE A 236 -12.58 -8.64 -12.61
N ALA A 237 -13.57 -8.88 -13.45
CA ALA A 237 -14.09 -10.23 -13.65
C ALA A 237 -12.95 -11.25 -13.77
N PRO A 238 -13.05 -12.47 -13.22
CA PRO A 238 -11.98 -13.46 -13.19
C PRO A 238 -11.29 -13.70 -14.54
N ALA A 239 -12.07 -13.69 -15.63
CA ALA A 239 -11.52 -13.83 -16.98
C ALA A 239 -10.60 -12.66 -17.37
N PHE A 240 -11.00 -11.40 -17.05
CA PHE A 240 -10.18 -10.23 -17.32
C PHE A 240 -8.98 -10.18 -16.39
N SER A 241 -9.15 -10.50 -15.11
CA SER A 241 -8.04 -10.60 -14.15
C SER A 241 -7.00 -11.64 -14.60
N LYS A 242 -7.46 -12.78 -15.17
CA LYS A 242 -6.56 -13.77 -15.78
C LYS A 242 -5.80 -13.18 -16.97
N SER A 243 -6.48 -12.41 -17.83
CA SER A 243 -5.82 -11.75 -18.97
C SER A 243 -4.73 -10.76 -18.51
N LEU A 244 -4.96 -10.03 -17.41
CA LEU A 244 -3.93 -9.16 -16.81
C LEU A 244 -2.74 -9.97 -16.28
N ALA A 245 -2.99 -11.10 -15.60
CA ALA A 245 -1.93 -11.98 -15.13
C ALA A 245 -1.14 -12.61 -16.29
N ASP A 246 -1.81 -12.97 -17.39
CA ASP A 246 -1.17 -13.48 -18.61
C ASP A 246 -0.34 -12.38 -19.30
N ALA A 247 -0.82 -11.13 -19.33
CA ALA A 247 -0.05 -9.98 -19.81
C ALA A 247 1.22 -9.74 -18.97
N PHE A 248 1.13 -9.83 -17.65
CA PHE A 248 2.30 -9.76 -16.76
C PHE A 248 3.29 -10.91 -17.05
N ARG A 249 2.81 -12.15 -17.27
CA ARG A 249 3.66 -13.29 -17.66
C ARG A 249 4.32 -13.09 -19.02
N SER A 250 3.60 -12.54 -20.00
CA SER A 250 4.15 -12.28 -21.34
C SER A 250 5.30 -11.29 -21.32
N GLY A 251 5.33 -10.39 -20.31
CA GLY A 251 6.46 -9.53 -20.03
C GLY A 251 7.67 -10.27 -19.42
N GLY A 252 7.50 -11.49 -18.91
CA GLY A 252 8.55 -12.27 -18.24
C GLY A 252 8.35 -12.43 -16.74
N GLY A 253 7.32 -11.80 -16.15
CA GLY A 253 6.99 -11.90 -14.73
C GLY A 253 6.47 -13.30 -14.35
N LYS A 254 6.81 -13.75 -13.14
CA LYS A 254 6.32 -15.03 -12.59
C LYS A 254 5.06 -14.78 -11.78
N VAL A 255 3.95 -15.41 -12.18
CA VAL A 255 2.64 -15.29 -11.51
C VAL A 255 2.09 -16.68 -11.17
N ASP A 256 1.71 -16.85 -9.91
CA ASP A 256 0.82 -17.91 -9.44
C ASP A 256 -0.60 -17.35 -9.34
N PHE A 257 -1.44 -17.59 -10.35
CA PHE A 257 -2.81 -17.08 -10.41
C PHE A 257 -3.77 -18.04 -9.73
N ARG A 258 -4.54 -17.54 -8.79
CA ARG A 258 -5.47 -18.30 -7.95
C ARG A 258 -6.88 -17.70 -8.02
N ALA A 259 -7.79 -18.39 -8.67
CA ALA A 259 -9.22 -18.10 -8.57
C ALA A 259 -9.78 -18.66 -7.26
N LEU A 260 -10.36 -17.79 -6.45
CA LEU A 260 -10.97 -18.13 -5.16
C LEU A 260 -12.51 -18.28 -5.32
N PRO A 261 -13.18 -19.02 -4.44
CA PRO A 261 -14.63 -19.05 -4.39
C PRO A 261 -15.24 -17.65 -4.24
N ALA A 262 -16.53 -17.55 -4.52
CA ALA A 262 -17.28 -16.31 -4.25
C ALA A 262 -17.22 -15.92 -2.77
N ALA A 263 -17.07 -14.64 -2.50
CA ALA A 263 -17.02 -14.09 -1.15
C ALA A 263 -18.04 -12.97 -0.97
N GLY A 264 -19.03 -13.20 -0.11
CA GLY A 264 -20.11 -12.23 0.12
C GLY A 264 -20.88 -11.86 -1.14
N GLY A 265 -21.47 -10.67 -1.15
CA GLY A 265 -22.19 -10.13 -2.32
C GLY A 265 -21.25 -9.54 -3.39
N GLU A 266 -20.03 -9.16 -3.03
CA GLU A 266 -19.02 -8.57 -3.91
C GLU A 266 -17.64 -9.09 -3.54
N GLY A 267 -17.05 -9.88 -4.41
CA GLY A 267 -15.80 -10.56 -4.18
C GLY A 267 -14.58 -9.64 -4.14
N HIS A 268 -14.69 -8.44 -4.72
CA HIS A 268 -13.57 -7.47 -4.74
C HIS A 268 -13.07 -7.13 -3.33
N TRP A 269 -14.00 -7.02 -2.38
CA TRP A 269 -13.70 -6.61 -1.00
C TRP A 269 -13.41 -7.79 -0.05
N MET A 270 -13.27 -9.01 -0.59
CA MET A 270 -13.11 -10.21 0.23
C MET A 270 -12.01 -10.09 1.29
N ILE A 271 -10.88 -9.48 0.93
CA ILE A 271 -9.71 -9.42 1.81
C ILE A 271 -9.87 -8.43 2.98
N GLU A 272 -10.87 -7.58 2.94
CA GLU A 272 -11.22 -6.65 4.03
C GLU A 272 -12.16 -7.29 5.06
N THR A 273 -12.72 -8.47 4.75
CA THR A 273 -13.69 -9.16 5.61
C THR A 273 -13.08 -10.41 6.27
N GLU A 274 -13.52 -10.73 7.49
CA GLU A 274 -13.11 -11.95 8.18
C GLU A 274 -13.50 -13.22 7.39
N ALA A 275 -14.72 -13.25 6.87
CA ALA A 275 -15.22 -14.37 6.06
C ALA A 275 -14.38 -14.59 4.80
N GLY A 276 -14.00 -13.51 4.11
CA GLY A 276 -13.19 -13.57 2.90
C GLY A 276 -11.74 -13.99 3.18
N VAL A 277 -11.12 -13.45 4.24
CA VAL A 277 -9.78 -13.89 4.67
C VAL A 277 -9.78 -15.38 5.05
N LYS A 278 -10.84 -15.86 5.73
CA LYS A 278 -11.02 -17.28 6.06
C LYS A 278 -11.19 -18.13 4.79
N ALA A 279 -11.97 -17.67 3.82
CA ALA A 279 -12.15 -18.35 2.54
C ALA A 279 -10.86 -18.46 1.73
N ALA A 280 -10.01 -17.40 1.75
CA ALA A 280 -8.69 -17.41 1.14
C ALA A 280 -7.66 -18.22 1.94
N GLY A 281 -7.94 -18.62 3.17
CA GLY A 281 -7.00 -19.07 4.18
C GLY A 281 -5.98 -20.10 3.71
N ILE A 282 -6.40 -21.22 3.09
CA ILE A 282 -5.49 -22.28 2.62
C ILE A 282 -4.55 -21.75 1.53
N GLU A 283 -5.08 -21.01 0.56
CA GLU A 283 -4.29 -20.50 -0.55
C GLU A 283 -3.35 -19.36 -0.11
N LEU A 284 -3.79 -18.57 0.86
CA LEU A 284 -2.96 -17.54 1.48
C LEU A 284 -1.81 -18.16 2.29
N GLU A 285 -2.05 -19.26 3.03
CA GLU A 285 -1.00 -20.00 3.71
C GLU A 285 0.06 -20.52 2.75
N ARG A 286 -0.35 -21.03 1.59
CA ARG A 286 0.57 -21.48 0.54
C ARG A 286 1.41 -20.32 0.00
N ALA A 287 0.80 -19.16 -0.20
CA ALA A 287 1.49 -17.97 -0.68
C ALA A 287 2.52 -17.45 0.34
N LEU A 288 2.20 -17.54 1.64
CA LEU A 288 3.11 -17.12 2.72
C LEU A 288 4.26 -18.11 2.98
N ASN A 289 4.10 -19.39 2.58
CA ASN A 289 5.05 -20.47 2.82
C ASN A 289 5.29 -21.32 1.56
N PRO A 290 5.86 -20.76 0.49
CA PRO A 290 5.96 -21.44 -0.81
C PRO A 290 6.84 -22.72 -0.78
N SER A 291 7.66 -22.91 0.24
CA SER A 291 8.57 -24.05 0.40
C SER A 291 8.00 -25.20 1.22
N LYS A 292 6.78 -25.09 1.77
CA LYS A 292 6.17 -26.14 2.60
C LYS A 292 5.20 -26.98 1.75
N PRO A 293 5.55 -28.23 1.34
CA PRO A 293 4.59 -29.14 0.71
C PRO A 293 3.42 -29.37 1.67
N MET A 294 2.19 -29.27 1.16
CA MET A 294 1.04 -29.65 1.99
C MET A 294 1.13 -31.13 2.35
N ALA A 295 0.91 -31.42 3.63
CA ALA A 295 0.57 -32.79 4.03
C ALA A 295 -0.70 -33.20 3.26
N THR A 296 -0.56 -34.09 2.32
CA THR A 296 -1.71 -34.74 1.67
C THR A 296 -2.50 -35.46 2.76
N LYS A 297 -3.75 -35.00 3.01
CA LYS A 297 -4.69 -35.85 3.75
C LYS A 297 -4.77 -37.15 2.95
N LYS A 298 -4.23 -38.25 3.54
CA LYS A 298 -4.53 -39.58 3.03
C LYS A 298 -6.05 -39.79 3.09
N PRO A 299 -6.62 -40.42 2.05
CA PRO A 299 -8.07 -40.71 1.97
C PRO A 299 -8.53 -41.59 3.15
#